data_cd6392ce0355a68dd2f7b3e2fb565d38
#
_entry.id   cd6392ce0355a68dd2f7b3e2fb565d38
#
_cell.length_a   1.000
_cell.length_b   1.000
_cell.length_c   1.000
_cell.angle_alpha   90.00
_cell.angle_beta   90.00
_cell.angle_gamma   90.00
#
_symmetry.space_group_name_H-M   'P 1'
#
loop_
_entity.id
_entity.type
_entity.pdbx_description
1 polymer ?
#
loop_
_entity_poly.entity_id
_entity_poly.type
_entity_poly.pdbx_seq_one_letter_code
_entity_poly.pdbx_strand_id
1 'polypeptide(L)'
;FGAKRYACIGDRSLGRGPLNALVSDWGRLASLAVGDRVGLSSAGATLWRPTRLPRFVSGPRLAARIDALTRAAAGRAPGEGLGGAITGATSSLLEYARPALAALDQWLAGSPRDPVPAQAEMLIGLGPGLTPSGDDYLAGILIALRLFDRAEVAAALWRWLATRADRGTSEISAAHLAAAAAG
;
A
#
# COMPACT_ATOMS: atom_id res chain seq x y z
N PHE A 1 -19.33 16.39 10.20
CA PHE A 1 -18.07 15.74 10.62
C PHE A 1 -17.20 15.60 9.37
N GLY A 2 -16.06 16.34 9.31
CA GLY A 2 -15.12 16.25 8.20
C GLY A 2 -14.46 14.87 8.13
N ALA A 3 -14.11 14.41 6.91
CA ALA A 3 -13.36 13.18 6.71
C ALA A 3 -12.08 13.23 7.55
N LYS A 4 -11.82 12.18 8.32
CA LYS A 4 -10.57 12.03 9.07
C LYS A 4 -9.41 12.01 8.09
N ARG A 5 -8.39 12.81 8.34
CA ARG A 5 -7.18 12.86 7.52
C ARG A 5 -5.99 12.50 8.41
N TYR A 6 -5.16 11.63 7.93
CA TYR A 6 -3.98 11.15 8.62
C TYR A 6 -2.73 11.59 7.88
N ALA A 7 -1.68 11.90 8.62
CA ALA A 7 -0.36 12.13 8.09
C ALA A 7 0.68 11.60 9.08
N CYS A 8 1.70 10.94 8.59
CA CYS A 8 2.90 10.65 9.35
C CYS A 8 3.79 11.88 9.36
N ILE A 9 4.25 12.29 10.54
CA ILE A 9 5.20 13.40 10.70
C ILE A 9 6.52 12.80 11.18
N GLY A 10 7.60 13.12 10.52
CA GLY A 10 8.91 12.58 10.85
C GLY A 10 10.06 13.36 10.24
N ASP A 11 11.27 12.88 10.46
CA ASP A 11 12.47 13.37 9.82
C ASP A 11 12.63 12.82 8.40
N ARG A 12 13.80 13.01 7.82
CA ARG A 12 14.10 12.57 6.46
C ARG A 12 14.10 11.05 6.28
N SER A 13 14.25 10.27 7.37
CA SER A 13 14.22 8.80 7.33
C SER A 13 12.83 8.25 7.00
N LEU A 14 11.76 9.00 7.32
CA LEU A 14 10.39 8.64 6.96
C LEU A 14 10.19 8.53 5.44
N GLY A 15 11.02 9.20 4.66
CA GLY A 15 10.86 9.24 3.21
C GLY A 15 9.71 10.13 2.74
N ARG A 16 9.72 10.44 1.45
CA ARG A 16 8.66 11.24 0.81
C ARG A 16 7.52 10.34 0.37
N GLY A 17 6.29 10.73 0.65
CA GLY A 17 5.10 9.96 0.30
C GLY A 17 3.81 10.76 0.45
N PRO A 18 2.66 10.23 -0.01
CA PRO A 18 1.40 10.96 -0.06
C PRO A 18 0.86 11.36 1.32
N LEU A 19 1.18 10.60 2.35
CA LEU A 19 0.71 10.85 3.73
C LEU A 19 1.85 11.26 4.66
N ASN A 20 3.03 11.61 4.15
CA ASN A 20 4.20 11.93 4.95
C ASN A 20 4.46 13.44 4.96
N ALA A 21 4.70 13.99 6.13
CA ALA A 21 5.17 15.34 6.35
C ALA A 21 6.56 15.28 6.97
N LEU A 22 7.58 15.73 6.24
CA LEU A 22 8.96 15.79 6.73
C LEU A 22 9.21 17.15 7.37
N VAL A 23 9.68 17.15 8.60
CA VAL A 23 9.99 18.36 9.36
C VAL A 23 11.49 18.54 9.49
N SER A 24 11.92 19.80 9.52
CA SER A 24 13.35 20.17 9.62
C SER A 24 13.89 20.00 11.04
N ASP A 25 13.05 20.18 12.04
CA ASP A 25 13.42 20.13 13.46
C ASP A 25 12.70 18.96 14.16
N TRP A 26 13.07 17.74 13.76
CA TRP A 26 12.51 16.52 14.34
C TRP A 26 12.87 16.34 15.82
N GLY A 27 14.08 16.74 16.23
CA GLY A 27 14.51 16.61 17.63
C GLY A 27 13.58 17.32 18.61
N ARG A 28 13.09 18.51 18.23
CA ARG A 28 12.13 19.26 19.03
C ARG A 28 10.76 18.58 19.09
N LEU A 29 10.30 18.00 17.98
CA LEU A 29 9.03 17.26 17.96
C LEU A 29 9.12 15.95 18.74
N ALA A 30 10.23 15.23 18.63
CA ALA A 30 10.45 13.96 19.32
C ALA A 30 10.52 14.09 20.85
N SER A 31 10.76 15.30 21.37
CA SER A 31 10.78 15.57 22.81
C SER A 31 9.43 15.96 23.42
N LEU A 32 8.36 16.04 22.61
CA LEU A 32 7.03 16.41 23.09
C LEU A 32 6.41 15.30 23.94
N ALA A 33 5.72 15.70 24.98
CA ALA A 33 4.90 14.82 25.80
C ALA A 33 3.41 14.88 25.39
N VAL A 34 2.64 13.90 25.83
CA VAL A 34 1.19 13.88 25.61
C VAL A 34 0.56 15.11 26.30
N GLY A 35 -0.16 15.90 25.52
CA GLY A 35 -0.80 17.14 26.00
C GLY A 35 -0.06 18.41 25.59
N ASP A 36 1.18 18.31 25.11
CA ASP A 36 1.92 19.46 24.59
C ASP A 36 1.26 19.99 23.30
N ARG A 37 1.35 21.31 23.14
CA ARG A 37 0.89 22.00 21.93
C ARG A 37 2.07 22.43 21.08
N VAL A 38 2.02 22.11 19.81
CA VAL A 38 3.02 22.51 18.83
C VAL A 38 2.37 23.21 17.64
N GLY A 39 2.96 24.30 17.19
CA GLY A 39 2.60 24.96 15.95
C GLY A 39 3.47 24.43 14.80
N LEU A 40 2.84 23.90 13.77
CA LEU A 40 3.52 23.52 12.53
C LEU A 40 3.26 24.59 11.46
N SER A 41 4.34 25.07 10.82
CA SER A 41 4.24 25.99 9.70
C SER A 41 4.54 25.27 8.39
N SER A 42 3.69 25.46 7.40
CA SER A 42 3.93 25.01 6.03
C SER A 42 4.58 26.10 5.16
N ALA A 43 4.95 27.25 5.74
CA ALA A 43 5.63 28.31 5.00
C ALA A 43 6.97 27.79 4.45
N GLY A 44 7.16 27.89 3.15
CA GLY A 44 8.34 27.34 2.46
C GLY A 44 8.36 25.83 2.29
N ALA A 45 7.28 25.11 2.65
CA ALA A 45 7.19 23.67 2.43
C ALA A 45 7.14 23.32 0.94
N THR A 46 7.85 22.27 0.56
CA THR A 46 7.77 21.69 -0.78
C THR A 46 6.72 20.59 -0.80
N LEU A 47 5.71 20.74 -1.63
CA LEU A 47 4.73 19.69 -1.85
C LEU A 47 5.36 18.56 -2.67
N TRP A 48 5.40 17.36 -2.07
CA TRP A 48 5.79 16.17 -2.80
C TRP A 48 4.69 15.78 -3.83
N ARG A 49 5.15 15.41 -4.99
CA ARG A 49 4.30 14.80 -6.02
C ARG A 49 4.99 13.55 -6.53
N PRO A 50 4.26 12.48 -6.84
CA PRO A 50 4.86 11.28 -7.41
C PRO A 50 5.52 11.64 -8.75
N THR A 51 6.69 11.06 -8.99
CA THR A 51 7.33 11.16 -10.29
C THR A 51 6.44 10.47 -11.32
N ARG A 52 6.12 11.16 -12.41
CA ARG A 52 5.45 10.50 -13.53
C ARG A 52 6.37 9.42 -14.05
N LEU A 53 5.92 8.17 -13.89
CA LEU A 53 6.66 7.05 -14.44
C LEU A 53 6.58 7.09 -15.97
N PRO A 54 7.67 6.75 -16.67
CA PRO A 54 7.62 6.59 -18.12
C PRO A 54 6.58 5.52 -18.47
N ARG A 55 5.96 5.65 -19.65
CA ARG A 55 5.00 4.67 -20.15
C ARG A 55 5.55 3.27 -19.96
N PHE A 56 4.69 2.41 -19.49
CA PHE A 56 5.06 1.09 -18.99
C PHE A 56 5.79 0.26 -20.05
N VAL A 57 6.88 -0.38 -19.65
CA VAL A 57 7.60 -1.33 -20.49
C VAL A 57 6.90 -2.68 -20.32
N SER A 58 6.26 -3.19 -21.37
CA SER A 58 5.64 -4.52 -21.41
C SER A 58 6.60 -5.58 -21.95
N GLY A 59 6.25 -6.83 -21.77
CA GLY A 59 6.94 -7.97 -22.37
C GLY A 59 8.24 -8.35 -21.67
N PRO A 60 9.26 -8.85 -22.43
CA PRO A 60 10.46 -9.48 -21.85
C PRO A 60 11.25 -8.57 -20.90
N ARG A 61 11.24 -7.26 -21.14
CA ARG A 61 11.93 -6.30 -20.24
C ARG A 61 11.24 -6.17 -18.88
N LEU A 62 9.92 -6.27 -18.83
CA LEU A 62 9.19 -6.27 -17.57
C LEU A 62 9.50 -7.55 -16.80
N ALA A 63 9.41 -8.72 -17.44
CA ALA A 63 9.73 -9.99 -16.84
C ALA A 63 11.13 -9.99 -16.23
N ALA A 64 12.14 -9.54 -16.97
CA ALA A 64 13.51 -9.43 -16.46
C ALA A 64 13.66 -8.50 -15.26
N ARG A 65 12.88 -7.41 -15.20
CA ARG A 65 12.86 -6.51 -14.03
C ARG A 65 12.16 -7.13 -12.83
N ILE A 66 11.06 -7.84 -13.03
CA ILE A 66 10.37 -8.57 -11.97
C ILE A 66 11.32 -9.65 -11.41
N ASP A 67 11.99 -10.42 -12.26
CA ASP A 67 12.96 -11.42 -11.84
C ASP A 67 14.12 -10.80 -11.04
N ALA A 68 14.63 -9.66 -11.48
CA ALA A 68 15.69 -8.94 -10.76
C ALA A 68 15.20 -8.46 -9.38
N LEU A 69 13.97 -7.93 -9.31
CA LEU A 69 13.34 -7.51 -8.05
C LEU A 69 13.13 -8.70 -7.11
N THR A 70 12.63 -9.83 -7.62
CA THR A 70 12.43 -11.06 -6.87
C THR A 70 13.75 -11.56 -6.26
N ARG A 71 14.82 -11.60 -7.06
CA ARG A 71 16.15 -11.95 -6.56
C ARG A 71 16.68 -10.99 -5.50
N ALA A 72 16.46 -9.68 -5.70
CA ALA A 72 16.89 -8.67 -4.72
C ALA A 72 16.07 -8.73 -3.42
N ALA A 73 14.82 -9.13 -3.49
CA ALA A 73 13.93 -9.28 -2.34
C ALA A 73 14.20 -10.57 -1.56
N ALA A 74 14.66 -11.63 -2.20
CA ALA A 74 14.82 -12.95 -1.60
C ALA A 74 15.67 -12.97 -0.32
N GLY A 75 16.68 -12.07 -0.19
CA GLY A 75 17.51 -11.95 1.01
C GLY A 75 17.08 -10.82 1.96
N ARG A 76 16.02 -10.10 1.67
CA ARG A 76 15.61 -8.90 2.41
C ARG A 76 14.14 -8.91 2.85
N ALA A 77 13.31 -9.70 2.21
CA ALA A 77 11.91 -9.82 2.60
C ALA A 77 11.82 -10.48 3.98
N PRO A 78 11.06 -9.89 4.93
CA PRO A 78 10.81 -10.50 6.21
C PRO A 78 10.20 -11.89 6.02
N GLY A 79 10.61 -12.87 6.83
CA GLY A 79 10.00 -14.20 6.85
C GLY A 79 8.54 -14.19 7.32
N GLU A 80 8.13 -13.11 7.95
CA GLU A 80 6.77 -12.84 8.38
C GLU A 80 6.03 -12.01 7.31
N GLY A 81 4.73 -12.20 7.19
CA GLY A 81 3.91 -11.49 6.22
C GLY A 81 3.77 -12.20 4.87
N LEU A 82 3.36 -11.45 3.83
CA LEU A 82 3.09 -11.99 2.50
C LEU A 82 4.31 -12.02 1.58
N GLY A 83 5.48 -11.55 2.06
CA GLY A 83 6.73 -11.56 1.27
C GLY A 83 7.15 -12.94 0.81
N GLY A 84 6.76 -13.99 1.53
CA GLY A 84 6.98 -15.39 1.15
C GLY A 84 6.36 -15.78 -0.21
N ALA A 85 5.29 -15.10 -0.64
CA ALA A 85 4.70 -15.31 -1.96
C ALA A 85 5.70 -15.02 -3.11
N ILE A 86 6.68 -14.13 -2.86
CA ILE A 86 7.71 -13.78 -3.84
C ILE A 86 8.97 -14.61 -3.63
N THR A 87 9.36 -14.87 -2.37
CA THR A 87 10.64 -15.48 -2.01
C THR A 87 10.57 -17.00 -1.91
N GLY A 88 9.37 -17.59 -1.92
CA GLY A 88 9.12 -19.00 -1.69
C GLY A 88 9.17 -19.42 -0.21
N ALA A 89 9.36 -18.47 0.72
CA ALA A 89 9.29 -18.75 2.15
C ALA A 89 7.83 -19.02 2.56
N THR A 90 7.64 -19.91 3.53
CA THR A 90 6.32 -20.25 4.07
C THR A 90 6.11 -19.54 5.41
N SER A 91 4.90 -19.07 5.64
CA SER A 91 4.45 -18.53 6.92
C SER A 91 2.98 -18.89 7.12
N SER A 92 2.53 -18.96 8.37
CA SER A 92 1.11 -19.21 8.68
C SER A 92 0.20 -18.15 8.08
N LEU A 93 0.67 -16.91 8.04
CA LEU A 93 -0.06 -15.80 7.43
C LEU A 93 -0.21 -15.98 5.92
N LEU A 94 0.85 -16.39 5.23
CA LEU A 94 0.81 -16.68 3.79
C LEU A 94 -0.10 -17.87 3.48
N GLU A 95 -0.04 -18.94 4.27
CA GLU A 95 -0.92 -20.09 4.11
C GLU A 95 -2.40 -19.68 4.25
N TYR A 96 -2.71 -18.86 5.25
CA TYR A 96 -4.05 -18.31 5.43
C TYR A 96 -4.50 -17.44 4.24
N ALA A 97 -3.60 -16.62 3.69
CA ALA A 97 -3.88 -15.72 2.59
C ALA A 97 -4.00 -16.42 1.22
N ARG A 98 -3.42 -17.62 1.06
CA ARG A 98 -3.29 -18.31 -0.23
C ARG A 98 -4.60 -18.39 -1.05
N PRO A 99 -5.77 -18.73 -0.48
CA PRO A 99 -7.01 -18.74 -1.25
C PRO A 99 -7.39 -17.36 -1.79
N ALA A 100 -7.17 -16.31 -1.02
CA ALA A 100 -7.47 -14.93 -1.42
C ALA A 100 -6.53 -14.45 -2.53
N LEU A 101 -5.23 -14.75 -2.41
CA LEU A 101 -4.22 -14.43 -3.42
C LEU A 101 -4.56 -15.11 -4.75
N ALA A 102 -4.86 -16.43 -4.73
CA ALA A 102 -5.24 -17.17 -5.92
C ALA A 102 -6.53 -16.66 -6.58
N ALA A 103 -7.53 -16.31 -5.79
CA ALA A 103 -8.78 -15.74 -6.28
C ALA A 103 -8.57 -14.36 -6.93
N LEU A 104 -7.74 -13.50 -6.33
CA LEU A 104 -7.39 -12.21 -6.91
C LEU A 104 -6.58 -12.35 -8.21
N ASP A 105 -5.63 -13.28 -8.27
CA ASP A 105 -4.86 -13.54 -9.50
C ASP A 105 -5.79 -13.94 -10.65
N GLN A 106 -6.75 -14.84 -10.40
CA GLN A 106 -7.76 -15.23 -11.38
C GLN A 106 -8.63 -14.05 -11.81
N TRP A 107 -9.09 -13.25 -10.85
CA TRP A 107 -9.89 -12.07 -11.13
C TRP A 107 -9.13 -11.03 -11.95
N LEU A 108 -7.86 -10.78 -11.62
CA LEU A 108 -7.00 -9.84 -12.35
C LEU A 108 -6.72 -10.29 -13.80
N ALA A 109 -6.72 -11.60 -14.06
CA ALA A 109 -6.58 -12.17 -15.39
C ALA A 109 -7.91 -12.17 -16.18
N GLY A 110 -9.03 -12.02 -15.49
CA GLY A 110 -10.38 -12.05 -16.06
C GLY A 110 -10.89 -10.71 -16.59
N SER A 111 -12.21 -10.59 -16.67
CA SER A 111 -12.88 -9.38 -17.14
C SER A 111 -12.99 -8.35 -15.99
N PRO A 112 -12.76 -7.03 -16.26
CA PRO A 112 -12.98 -5.98 -15.27
C PRO A 112 -14.45 -5.82 -14.84
N ARG A 113 -15.37 -6.49 -15.51
CA ARG A 113 -16.80 -6.52 -15.17
C ARG A 113 -17.16 -7.58 -14.16
N ASP A 114 -16.28 -8.56 -13.94
CA ASP A 114 -16.49 -9.60 -12.95
C ASP A 114 -16.41 -9.01 -11.55
N PRO A 115 -17.25 -9.48 -10.61
CA PRO A 115 -17.20 -9.00 -9.24
C PRO A 115 -15.87 -9.39 -8.58
N VAL A 116 -15.35 -8.49 -7.73
CA VAL A 116 -14.17 -8.82 -6.91
C VAL A 116 -14.51 -10.05 -6.04
N PRO A 117 -13.65 -11.08 -6.02
CA PRO A 117 -13.94 -12.32 -5.32
C PRO A 117 -14.08 -12.09 -3.81
N ALA A 118 -15.07 -12.72 -3.19
CA ALA A 118 -15.32 -12.58 -1.75
C ALA A 118 -14.10 -12.99 -0.90
N GLN A 119 -13.31 -13.95 -1.37
CA GLN A 119 -12.08 -14.40 -0.71
C GLN A 119 -11.08 -13.28 -0.50
N ALA A 120 -11.07 -12.24 -1.35
CA ALA A 120 -10.18 -11.10 -1.21
C ALA A 120 -10.38 -10.34 0.13
N GLU A 121 -11.56 -10.48 0.76
CA GLU A 121 -11.84 -9.87 2.07
C GLU A 121 -10.91 -10.40 3.17
N MET A 122 -10.40 -11.63 3.04
CA MET A 122 -9.43 -12.21 3.95
C MET A 122 -8.10 -11.43 4.04
N LEU A 123 -7.80 -10.60 3.06
CA LEU A 123 -6.59 -9.78 3.06
C LEU A 123 -6.74 -8.47 3.84
N ILE A 124 -7.98 -7.99 4.02
CA ILE A 124 -8.22 -6.71 4.70
C ILE A 124 -7.84 -6.83 6.17
N GLY A 125 -6.89 -6.01 6.61
CA GLY A 125 -6.39 -6.04 7.98
C GLY A 125 -5.53 -7.28 8.31
N LEU A 126 -5.14 -8.07 7.32
CA LEU A 126 -4.36 -9.29 7.55
C LEU A 126 -2.90 -8.97 7.84
N GLY A 127 -2.45 -9.29 9.03
CA GLY A 127 -1.08 -9.12 9.51
C GLY A 127 -0.97 -8.15 10.67
N PRO A 128 0.18 -8.13 11.36
CA PRO A 128 0.41 -7.24 12.50
C PRO A 128 0.67 -5.80 12.06
N GLY A 129 0.49 -4.87 13.01
CA GLY A 129 0.87 -3.46 12.85
C GLY A 129 -0.24 -2.56 12.31
N LEU A 130 0.14 -1.31 12.06
CA LEU A 130 -0.78 -0.25 11.61
C LEU A 130 -1.06 -0.28 10.10
N THR A 131 -0.16 -0.92 9.34
CA THR A 131 -0.30 -1.21 7.90
C THR A 131 -0.12 -2.71 7.70
N PRO A 132 -1.18 -3.50 7.90
CA PRO A 132 -1.12 -4.96 7.76
C PRO A 132 -0.66 -5.38 6.36
N SER A 133 0.08 -6.48 6.27
CA SER A 133 0.66 -6.99 5.01
C SER A 133 -0.38 -7.23 3.91
N GLY A 134 -1.60 -7.61 4.28
CA GLY A 134 -2.70 -7.80 3.32
C GLY A 134 -3.15 -6.49 2.70
N ASP A 135 -3.21 -5.42 3.50
CA ASP A 135 -3.55 -4.09 3.00
C ASP A 135 -2.44 -3.52 2.11
N ASP A 136 -1.17 -3.72 2.50
CA ASP A 136 -0.02 -3.33 1.67
C ASP A 136 -0.04 -4.05 0.32
N TYR A 137 -0.42 -5.33 0.30
CA TYR A 137 -0.60 -6.09 -0.93
C TYR A 137 -1.72 -5.51 -1.81
N LEU A 138 -2.89 -5.20 -1.23
CA LEU A 138 -4.01 -4.59 -1.93
C LEU A 138 -3.66 -3.18 -2.46
N ALA A 139 -2.94 -2.37 -1.67
CA ALA A 139 -2.41 -1.08 -2.10
C ALA A 139 -1.46 -1.24 -3.29
N GLY A 140 -0.56 -2.22 -3.23
CA GLY A 140 0.35 -2.57 -4.31
C GLY A 140 -0.37 -2.92 -5.61
N ILE A 141 -1.46 -3.71 -5.54
CA ILE A 141 -2.32 -4.01 -6.71
C ILE A 141 -2.93 -2.73 -7.27
N LEU A 142 -3.51 -1.86 -6.44
CA LEU A 142 -4.11 -0.60 -6.89
C LEU A 142 -3.09 0.27 -7.65
N ILE A 143 -1.88 0.41 -7.10
CA ILE A 143 -0.79 1.16 -7.73
C ILE A 143 -0.39 0.49 -9.06
N ALA A 144 -0.19 -0.84 -9.06
CA ALA A 144 0.20 -1.58 -10.24
C ALA A 144 -0.84 -1.45 -11.36
N LEU A 145 -2.13 -1.61 -11.06
CA LEU A 145 -3.20 -1.47 -12.04
C LEU A 145 -3.19 -0.09 -12.71
N ARG A 146 -2.91 0.97 -11.97
CA ARG A 146 -2.77 2.32 -12.53
C ARG A 146 -1.54 2.46 -13.41
N LEU A 147 -0.42 1.89 -12.99
CA LEU A 147 0.81 1.88 -13.76
C LEU A 147 0.67 1.11 -15.09
N PHE A 148 -0.17 0.08 -15.10
CA PHE A 148 -0.47 -0.73 -16.29
C PHE A 148 -1.64 -0.19 -17.14
N ASP A 149 -2.09 1.03 -16.85
CA ASP A 149 -3.22 1.68 -17.55
C ASP A 149 -4.55 0.87 -17.46
N ARG A 150 -4.70 0.11 -16.36
CA ARG A 150 -5.92 -0.66 -16.07
C ARG A 150 -6.82 0.09 -15.07
N ALA A 151 -7.10 1.36 -15.37
CA ALA A 151 -7.83 2.24 -14.46
C ALA A 151 -9.24 1.75 -14.08
N GLU A 152 -9.95 1.07 -15.02
CA GLU A 152 -11.29 0.52 -14.76
C GLU A 152 -11.24 -0.61 -13.71
N VAL A 153 -10.23 -1.48 -13.78
CA VAL A 153 -10.04 -2.57 -12.81
C VAL A 153 -9.64 -2.00 -11.45
N ALA A 154 -8.76 -0.99 -11.43
CA ALA A 154 -8.40 -0.29 -10.20
C ALA A 154 -9.63 0.36 -9.55
N ALA A 155 -10.50 1.00 -10.34
CA ALA A 155 -11.73 1.61 -9.85
C ALA A 155 -12.73 0.56 -9.33
N ALA A 156 -12.82 -0.62 -9.96
CA ALA A 156 -13.65 -1.72 -9.49
C ALA A 156 -13.15 -2.25 -8.14
N LEU A 157 -11.85 -2.52 -8.03
CA LEU A 157 -11.23 -2.97 -6.79
C LEU A 157 -11.42 -1.94 -5.68
N TRP A 158 -11.18 -0.66 -5.96
CA TRP A 158 -11.33 0.40 -4.96
C TRP A 158 -12.77 0.54 -4.47
N ARG A 159 -13.76 0.54 -5.36
CA ARG A 159 -15.17 0.62 -4.95
C ARG A 159 -15.56 -0.51 -4.01
N TRP A 160 -15.06 -1.72 -4.28
CA TRP A 160 -15.30 -2.88 -3.42
C TRP A 160 -14.56 -2.74 -2.07
N LEU A 161 -13.32 -2.29 -2.09
CA LEU A 161 -12.45 -2.18 -0.93
C LEU A 161 -12.89 -1.03 0.00
N ALA A 162 -13.26 0.13 -0.54
CA ALA A 162 -13.61 1.32 0.23
C ALA A 162 -14.75 1.08 1.24
N THR A 163 -15.73 0.25 0.89
CA THR A 163 -16.86 -0.08 1.77
C THR A 163 -16.49 -1.04 2.91
N ARG A 164 -15.31 -1.68 2.82
CA ARG A 164 -14.83 -2.71 3.75
C ARG A 164 -13.68 -2.24 4.62
N ALA A 165 -12.82 -1.40 4.07
CA ALA A 165 -11.62 -0.92 4.75
C ALA A 165 -11.94 -0.18 6.07
N ASP A 166 -13.00 0.61 6.11
CA ASP A 166 -13.40 1.36 7.32
C ASP A 166 -13.66 0.47 8.55
N ARG A 167 -14.00 -0.79 8.34
CA ARG A 167 -14.33 -1.74 9.42
C ARG A 167 -13.33 -2.88 9.53
N GLY A 168 -12.60 -3.16 8.46
CA GLY A 168 -11.74 -4.33 8.36
C GLY A 168 -10.28 -4.05 8.68
N THR A 169 -9.86 -2.78 8.70
CA THR A 169 -8.46 -2.43 8.98
C THR A 169 -8.33 -1.17 9.84
N SER A 170 -7.08 -0.78 10.15
CA SER A 170 -6.80 0.44 10.89
C SER A 170 -7.13 1.69 10.05
N GLU A 171 -7.48 2.79 10.73
CA GLU A 171 -7.75 4.08 10.07
C GLU A 171 -6.51 4.58 9.26
N ILE A 172 -5.30 4.25 9.71
CA ILE A 172 -4.05 4.58 9.03
C ILE A 172 -3.94 3.77 7.74
N SER A 173 -4.16 2.46 7.81
CA SER A 173 -4.13 1.59 6.64
C SER A 173 -5.21 1.96 5.63
N ALA A 174 -6.43 2.24 6.07
CA ALA A 174 -7.50 2.72 5.20
C ALA A 174 -7.12 4.01 4.46
N ALA A 175 -6.40 4.94 5.13
CA ALA A 175 -5.89 6.15 4.49
C ALA A 175 -4.81 5.85 3.43
N HIS A 176 -3.92 4.88 3.67
CA HIS A 176 -2.94 4.42 2.68
C HIS A 176 -3.59 3.76 1.47
N LEU A 177 -4.59 2.91 1.68
CA LEU A 177 -5.39 2.30 0.61
C LEU A 177 -6.09 3.36 -0.25
N ALA A 178 -6.68 4.38 0.39
CA ALA A 178 -7.30 5.50 -0.31
C ALA A 178 -6.27 6.30 -1.14
N ALA A 179 -5.08 6.55 -0.59
CA ALA A 179 -4.00 7.23 -1.30
C ALA A 179 -3.52 6.40 -2.51
N ALA A 180 -3.35 5.08 -2.36
CA ALA A 180 -2.98 4.18 -3.45
C ALA A 180 -4.06 4.15 -4.55
N ALA A 181 -5.33 4.24 -4.18
CA ALA A 181 -6.44 4.32 -5.12
C ALA A 181 -6.52 5.66 -5.85
N ALA A 182 -6.06 6.76 -5.25
CA ALA A 182 -6.03 8.08 -5.87
C ALA A 182 -4.88 8.22 -6.90
N GLY A 183 -3.77 7.54 -6.71
CA GLY A 183 -2.59 7.52 -7.60
C GLY A 183 -1.55 8.56 -7.25
#